data_d773b62da47e633bd9384ae030f8714f
#
_entry.id   d773b62da47e633bd9384ae030f8714f
#
_cell.length_a   1.000
_cell.length_b   1.000
_cell.length_c   1.000
_cell.angle_alpha   90.00
_cell.angle_beta   90.00
_cell.angle_gamma   90.00
#
_symmetry.space_group_name_H-M   'P 1'
#
loop_
_entity.id
_entity.type
_entity.pdbx_description
1 polymer ?
#
loop_
_entity_poly.entity_id
_entity_poly.type
_entity_poly.pdbx_seq_one_letter_code
_entity_poly.pdbx_strand_id
1 'polypeptide(L)'
;MNKLEKFRAVDTAFPNIGQQKLLLFSAAAAITSVPMRKGCIVANQKMLKFVNVDRDMPTKRAPDLRKQDFEEIYSEYAAVKAEEQSSRCSQCGVPYCQSHCPLHNNIPDWLRLTAEGRLREAYDVSQATNTFPEICGRICPQDRLCEGNCVIEQSGHGTVTIGSVEKYITDTAFENGWVKPISPSAERAESVGIIGAGPGGLAAADMLRRQGIQVTVYDRYDRGGGLLTYGIPGFKLEKDVVMKRMDQLEAGGIEFRLNCNVGEDLSFDAIRGKHDAVLIATGVYKTRALQAPGVGAEGVVRALDYLTASNRKSFGDDVEEFDSGALNAEGKRVVVIGGGDTAMDCVRTAIRQGATSVKCLYRRDKANMPGSQREVQNAEEEGVEFVWLSAPKGFTGDAVEGVMVQKMRLGAPDPTGRQMPELIEGSDYIEDADLVVQALGFEPEDLPKLWGVNGLEVTRWGTVKANYGTGETSLDGVYAAGDIVRGASLVVWAIRDGREAAEAIMSYLSNTASVAAE
;
A
#
# COMPACT_ATOMS: atom_id res chain seq x y z
N MET A 1 39.72 9.49 15.00
CA MET A 1 40.75 8.42 15.00
C MET A 1 40.20 7.21 14.30
N ASN A 2 40.87 6.86 13.21
CA ASN A 2 40.54 5.91 12.17
C ASN A 2 40.23 4.48 12.63
N LYS A 3 39.22 3.87 12.05
CA LYS A 3 39.10 2.43 11.85
C LYS A 3 38.64 2.13 10.40
N LEU A 4 39.53 2.43 9.49
CA LEU A 4 39.55 1.91 8.12
C LEU A 4 40.94 1.33 7.94
N GLU A 5 41.13 0.05 8.20
CA GLU A 5 42.22 -0.79 7.73
C GLU A 5 41.99 -2.21 8.27
N LYS A 6 41.50 -3.09 7.39
CA LYS A 6 41.80 -4.54 7.41
C LYS A 6 40.89 -5.25 6.38
N PHE A 7 41.27 -5.20 5.15
CA PHE A 7 41.12 -6.32 4.23
C PHE A 7 42.34 -6.27 3.28
N ARG A 8 43.39 -6.94 3.67
CA ARG A 8 44.50 -7.27 2.80
C ARG A 8 44.19 -8.56 2.05
N ALA A 9 44.55 -8.52 0.78
CA ALA A 9 44.52 -9.56 -0.21
C ALA A 9 45.14 -10.88 0.26
N VAL A 10 44.50 -11.98 -0.13
CA VAL A 10 45.14 -13.30 -0.15
C VAL A 10 45.55 -13.55 -1.59
N ASP A 11 46.83 -13.44 -1.85
CA ASP A 11 47.51 -13.94 -3.06
C ASP A 11 47.48 -15.46 -3.03
N THR A 12 46.82 -16.07 -4.02
CA THR A 12 47.10 -17.48 -4.36
C THR A 12 47.63 -17.53 -5.80
N ALA A 13 48.91 -17.85 -5.86
CA ALA A 13 49.65 -18.07 -7.09
C ALA A 13 49.10 -19.23 -7.93
N PHE A 14 48.87 -19.02 -9.20
CA PHE A 14 48.72 -20.09 -10.19
C PHE A 14 50.06 -20.33 -10.92
N PRO A 15 50.47 -21.58 -11.16
CA PRO A 15 51.73 -21.89 -11.80
C PRO A 15 51.66 -21.71 -13.32
N ASN A 16 52.72 -21.16 -13.85
CA ASN A 16 53.06 -21.02 -15.27
C ASN A 16 52.97 -22.36 -16.02
N ILE A 17 52.19 -22.47 -17.06
CA ILE A 17 52.30 -23.52 -18.07
C ILE A 17 52.68 -22.89 -19.42
N GLY A 18 53.76 -23.41 -19.94
CA GLY A 18 54.58 -22.89 -21.00
C GLY A 18 53.92 -22.68 -22.37
N GLN A 19 54.58 -21.81 -23.10
CA GLN A 19 54.41 -21.55 -24.52
C GLN A 19 54.48 -22.84 -25.37
N GLN A 20 53.41 -23.13 -26.11
CA GLN A 20 53.48 -23.98 -27.28
C GLN A 20 52.93 -23.28 -28.52
N LYS A 21 53.74 -23.39 -29.57
CA LYS A 21 53.71 -22.76 -30.86
C LYS A 21 52.36 -22.79 -31.58
N LEU A 22 51.96 -21.63 -32.10
CA LEU A 22 50.99 -21.48 -33.19
C LEU A 22 51.47 -22.22 -34.45
N LEU A 23 50.73 -23.22 -34.89
CA LEU A 23 50.78 -23.74 -36.25
C LEU A 23 49.47 -23.40 -36.94
N LEU A 24 49.60 -22.47 -37.89
CA LEU A 24 48.55 -22.11 -38.84
C LEU A 24 48.29 -23.28 -39.79
N PHE A 25 47.10 -23.91 -39.69
CA PHE A 25 46.54 -24.74 -40.75
C PHE A 25 45.38 -23.98 -41.41
N SER A 26 45.64 -23.49 -42.59
CA SER A 26 44.63 -23.07 -43.55
C SER A 26 43.91 -24.33 -44.07
N ALA A 27 42.67 -24.50 -43.71
CA ALA A 27 41.77 -25.43 -44.37
C ALA A 27 40.47 -24.68 -44.68
N ALA A 28 40.35 -24.26 -45.92
CA ALA A 28 39.09 -23.84 -46.51
C ALA A 28 38.18 -25.08 -46.61
N ALA A 29 37.29 -25.26 -45.62
CA ALA A 29 36.24 -26.26 -45.69
C ALA A 29 34.98 -25.62 -46.26
N ALA A 30 34.55 -26.12 -47.41
CA ALA A 30 33.29 -25.78 -48.05
C ALA A 30 32.12 -26.02 -47.08
N ILE A 31 31.41 -24.96 -46.73
CA ILE A 31 30.15 -25.03 -46.00
C ILE A 31 29.09 -25.57 -46.98
N THR A 32 28.89 -26.86 -46.99
CA THR A 32 27.72 -27.49 -47.60
C THR A 32 26.49 -27.04 -46.82
N SER A 33 25.59 -26.32 -47.46
CA SER A 33 24.30 -25.92 -46.95
C SER A 33 23.52 -27.16 -46.49
N VAL A 34 23.39 -27.32 -45.16
CA VAL A 34 22.45 -28.28 -44.57
C VAL A 34 21.07 -27.73 -44.89
N PRO A 35 20.19 -28.50 -45.57
CA PRO A 35 18.83 -28.03 -45.78
C PRO A 35 18.14 -27.90 -44.46
N MET A 36 17.70 -26.63 -44.11
CA MET A 36 16.81 -26.42 -42.99
C MET A 36 15.60 -27.31 -43.16
N ARG A 37 15.40 -28.23 -42.22
CA ARG A 37 14.15 -28.99 -42.13
C ARG A 37 13.02 -27.98 -41.87
N LYS A 38 12.21 -27.74 -42.91
CA LYS A 38 10.90 -27.10 -42.74
C LYS A 38 10.08 -28.03 -41.82
N GLY A 39 9.87 -27.60 -40.59
CA GLY A 39 9.02 -28.34 -39.66
C GLY A 39 9.38 -28.28 -38.18
N CYS A 40 10.21 -27.33 -37.75
CA CYS A 40 10.17 -26.93 -36.34
C CYS A 40 8.90 -26.12 -36.14
N ILE A 41 7.84 -26.70 -35.61
CA ILE A 41 6.75 -25.97 -34.99
C ILE A 41 7.43 -25.25 -33.81
N VAL A 42 7.83 -24.00 -34.02
CA VAL A 42 8.19 -23.12 -32.92
C VAL A 42 6.91 -23.05 -32.10
N ALA A 43 6.89 -23.73 -30.98
CA ALA A 43 5.81 -23.59 -30.00
C ALA A 43 5.61 -22.08 -29.84
N ASN A 44 4.38 -21.61 -30.06
CA ASN A 44 4.07 -20.19 -30.03
C ASN A 44 4.49 -19.67 -28.64
N GLN A 45 5.66 -19.05 -28.57
CA GLN A 45 6.27 -18.63 -27.31
C GLN A 45 5.38 -17.54 -26.70
N LYS A 46 4.63 -17.92 -25.69
CA LYS A 46 3.63 -17.03 -25.04
C LYS A 46 4.27 -15.96 -24.17
N MET A 47 5.51 -16.13 -23.76
CA MET A 47 6.27 -15.21 -22.88
C MET A 47 7.41 -14.54 -23.62
N LEU A 48 8.15 -13.64 -22.95
CA LEU A 48 9.33 -12.93 -23.48
C LEU A 48 9.02 -11.99 -24.66
N LYS A 49 7.78 -11.51 -24.76
CA LYS A 49 7.36 -10.67 -25.89
C LYS A 49 7.69 -9.18 -25.72
N PHE A 50 8.34 -8.78 -24.65
CA PHE A 50 8.62 -7.38 -24.31
C PHE A 50 9.44 -6.63 -25.39
N VAL A 51 10.16 -7.35 -26.24
CA VAL A 51 10.91 -6.74 -27.37
C VAL A 51 9.98 -6.33 -28.53
N ASN A 52 8.85 -7.02 -28.69
CA ASN A 52 7.92 -6.86 -29.81
C ASN A 52 6.54 -6.32 -29.41
N VAL A 53 6.29 -6.23 -28.12
CA VAL A 53 5.05 -5.75 -27.53
C VAL A 53 5.39 -4.61 -26.57
N ASP A 54 4.95 -3.42 -26.87
CA ASP A 54 5.17 -2.26 -26.03
C ASP A 54 4.35 -2.34 -24.74
N ARG A 55 4.84 -1.62 -23.70
CA ARG A 55 4.06 -1.41 -22.49
C ARG A 55 2.82 -0.59 -22.82
N ASP A 56 1.66 -1.12 -22.47
CA ASP A 56 0.38 -0.45 -22.67
C ASP A 56 -0.49 -0.59 -21.41
N MET A 57 -0.64 0.52 -20.70
CA MET A 57 -1.49 0.61 -19.50
C MET A 57 -2.96 0.63 -19.89
N PRO A 58 -3.88 0.23 -19.00
CA PRO A 58 -5.30 0.49 -19.19
C PRO A 58 -5.54 1.96 -19.52
N THR A 59 -6.48 2.22 -20.43
CA THR A 59 -6.83 3.59 -20.82
C THR A 59 -7.25 4.39 -19.61
N LYS A 60 -6.66 5.56 -19.44
CA LYS A 60 -7.03 6.49 -18.37
C LYS A 60 -8.18 7.37 -18.84
N ARG A 61 -9.24 7.49 -18.06
CA ARG A 61 -10.38 8.39 -18.33
C ARG A 61 -9.86 9.83 -18.51
N ALA A 62 -10.46 10.56 -19.45
CA ALA A 62 -10.03 11.94 -19.72
C ALA A 62 -10.12 12.81 -18.45
N PRO A 63 -9.16 13.72 -18.19
CA PRO A 63 -9.13 14.53 -16.96
C PRO A 63 -10.45 15.27 -16.70
N ASP A 64 -11.06 15.84 -17.74
CA ASP A 64 -12.30 16.59 -17.62
C ASP A 64 -13.53 15.74 -17.25
N LEU A 65 -13.50 14.45 -17.54
CA LEU A 65 -14.54 13.52 -17.12
C LEU A 65 -14.27 12.99 -15.70
N ARG A 66 -13.05 12.49 -15.45
CA ARG A 66 -12.71 11.81 -14.19
C ARG A 66 -12.68 12.73 -12.97
N LYS A 67 -12.59 14.05 -13.16
CA LYS A 67 -12.68 15.02 -12.06
C LYS A 67 -14.12 15.37 -11.66
N GLN A 68 -15.13 14.81 -12.34
CA GLN A 68 -16.56 15.07 -12.07
C GLN A 68 -17.20 14.01 -11.17
N ASP A 69 -16.49 12.90 -10.91
CA ASP A 69 -16.99 11.78 -10.12
C ASP A 69 -15.88 11.12 -9.29
N PHE A 70 -16.26 10.12 -8.50
CA PHE A 70 -15.33 9.35 -7.65
C PHE A 70 -15.11 7.91 -8.16
N GLU A 71 -15.44 7.61 -9.42
CA GLU A 71 -15.16 6.32 -10.04
C GLU A 71 -13.67 6.13 -10.33
N GLU A 72 -13.20 4.89 -10.39
CA GLU A 72 -11.82 4.56 -10.73
C GLU A 72 -11.39 5.20 -12.05
N ILE A 73 -10.17 5.74 -12.08
CA ILE A 73 -9.70 6.54 -13.24
C ILE A 73 -9.15 5.70 -14.38
N TYR A 74 -8.83 4.43 -14.15
CA TYR A 74 -8.36 3.51 -15.17
C TYR A 74 -9.48 2.56 -15.58
N SER A 75 -9.70 2.40 -16.90
CA SER A 75 -10.59 1.40 -17.43
C SER A 75 -10.07 -0.02 -17.16
N GLU A 76 -10.93 -1.01 -17.31
CA GLU A 76 -10.55 -2.41 -17.21
C GLU A 76 -9.76 -2.87 -18.42
N TYR A 77 -8.92 -3.89 -18.24
CA TYR A 77 -8.31 -4.59 -19.35
C TYR A 77 -9.33 -5.48 -20.05
N ALA A 78 -9.37 -5.45 -21.38
CA ALA A 78 -9.92 -6.55 -22.14
C ALA A 78 -9.02 -7.79 -22.00
N ALA A 79 -9.61 -8.98 -22.04
CA ALA A 79 -8.88 -10.25 -21.85
C ALA A 79 -7.65 -10.38 -22.76
N VAL A 80 -7.81 -10.08 -24.06
CA VAL A 80 -6.71 -10.12 -25.03
C VAL A 80 -5.56 -9.18 -24.64
N LYS A 81 -5.87 -8.02 -24.05
CA LYS A 81 -4.88 -7.04 -23.64
C LYS A 81 -4.14 -7.49 -22.37
N ALA A 82 -4.86 -8.08 -21.42
CA ALA A 82 -4.25 -8.65 -20.22
C ALA A 82 -3.30 -9.80 -20.57
N GLU A 83 -3.68 -10.69 -21.50
CA GLU A 83 -2.81 -11.77 -22.02
C GLU A 83 -1.57 -11.19 -22.72
N GLU A 84 -1.75 -10.19 -23.59
CA GLU A 84 -0.66 -9.52 -24.30
C GLU A 84 0.35 -8.88 -23.34
N GLN A 85 -0.13 -8.08 -22.38
CA GLN A 85 0.73 -7.39 -21.42
C GLN A 85 1.43 -8.37 -20.46
N SER A 86 0.76 -9.42 -20.04
CA SER A 86 1.35 -10.52 -19.26
C SER A 86 2.47 -11.23 -20.03
N SER A 87 2.30 -11.43 -21.34
CA SER A 87 3.29 -12.09 -22.21
C SER A 87 4.62 -11.35 -22.30
N ARG A 88 4.68 -10.09 -21.90
CA ARG A 88 5.91 -9.30 -21.82
C ARG A 88 6.87 -9.78 -20.75
N CYS A 89 6.39 -10.50 -19.72
CA CYS A 89 7.23 -10.99 -18.64
C CYS A 89 8.38 -11.88 -19.16
N SER A 90 9.61 -11.59 -18.71
CA SER A 90 10.81 -12.33 -19.08
C SER A 90 11.02 -13.63 -18.31
N GLN A 91 10.16 -13.97 -17.35
CA GLN A 91 10.26 -15.18 -16.53
C GLN A 91 11.66 -15.34 -15.91
N CYS A 92 12.11 -14.29 -15.20
CA CYS A 92 13.45 -14.21 -14.63
C CYS A 92 13.74 -15.36 -13.65
N GLY A 93 14.96 -15.92 -13.69
CA GLY A 93 15.42 -16.88 -12.69
C GLY A 93 15.54 -16.28 -11.27
N VAL A 94 15.78 -14.95 -11.18
CA VAL A 94 15.68 -14.17 -9.95
C VAL A 94 14.68 -13.05 -10.21
N PRO A 95 13.42 -13.21 -9.82
CA PRO A 95 12.37 -12.24 -10.10
C PRO A 95 12.41 -11.07 -9.11
N TYR A 96 13.05 -9.96 -9.49
CA TYR A 96 13.11 -8.77 -8.64
C TYR A 96 11.73 -8.17 -8.32
N CYS A 97 10.74 -8.30 -9.20
CA CYS A 97 9.37 -7.92 -8.92
C CYS A 97 8.80 -8.67 -7.70
N GLN A 98 9.08 -9.97 -7.57
CA GLN A 98 8.69 -10.79 -6.43
C GLN A 98 9.50 -10.46 -5.18
N SER A 99 10.82 -10.32 -5.29
CA SER A 99 11.67 -10.04 -4.12
C SER A 99 11.45 -8.64 -3.53
N HIS A 100 10.98 -7.67 -4.34
CA HIS A 100 10.64 -6.33 -3.86
C HIS A 100 9.14 -6.17 -3.51
N CYS A 101 8.33 -7.20 -3.74
CA CYS A 101 6.99 -7.26 -3.18
C CYS A 101 7.09 -7.67 -1.70
N PRO A 102 6.54 -6.90 -0.75
CA PRO A 102 6.54 -7.28 0.66
C PRO A 102 5.96 -8.67 0.93
N LEU A 103 4.96 -9.08 0.14
CA LEU A 103 4.33 -10.41 0.23
C LEU A 103 5.10 -11.50 -0.51
N HIS A 104 6.17 -11.18 -1.21
CA HIS A 104 6.86 -12.11 -2.11
C HIS A 104 5.90 -12.81 -3.08
N ASN A 105 4.91 -12.04 -3.61
CA ASN A 105 3.84 -12.57 -4.45
C ASN A 105 4.39 -13.26 -5.70
N ASN A 106 3.80 -14.38 -6.08
CA ASN A 106 4.21 -15.25 -7.21
C ASN A 106 3.97 -14.61 -8.59
N ILE A 107 4.46 -13.37 -8.76
CA ILE A 107 4.20 -12.50 -9.92
C ILE A 107 4.53 -13.15 -11.26
N PRO A 108 5.72 -13.75 -11.48
CA PRO A 108 6.03 -14.37 -12.76
C PRO A 108 5.09 -15.54 -13.12
N ASP A 109 4.65 -16.31 -12.12
CA ASP A 109 3.81 -17.48 -12.36
C ASP A 109 2.40 -17.10 -12.77
N TRP A 110 1.74 -16.18 -12.04
CA TRP A 110 0.39 -15.76 -12.43
C TRP A 110 0.40 -14.89 -13.70
N LEU A 111 1.49 -14.15 -14.02
CA LEU A 111 1.65 -13.51 -15.34
C LEU A 111 1.70 -14.54 -16.47
N ARG A 112 2.46 -15.62 -16.29
CA ARG A 112 2.51 -16.71 -17.28
C ARG A 112 1.14 -17.35 -17.48
N LEU A 113 0.46 -17.69 -16.40
CA LEU A 113 -0.87 -18.28 -16.45
C LEU A 113 -1.88 -17.35 -17.14
N THR A 114 -1.81 -16.05 -16.87
CA THR A 114 -2.64 -15.05 -17.57
C THR A 114 -2.34 -15.00 -19.06
N ALA A 115 -1.05 -14.97 -19.45
CA ALA A 115 -0.66 -14.99 -20.86
C ALA A 115 -1.09 -16.29 -21.60
N GLU A 116 -1.28 -17.38 -20.86
CA GLU A 116 -1.78 -18.66 -21.36
C GLU A 116 -3.33 -18.73 -21.40
N GLY A 117 -4.05 -17.71 -20.89
CA GLY A 117 -5.51 -17.69 -20.76
C GLY A 117 -6.03 -18.56 -19.59
N ARG A 118 -5.18 -18.98 -18.67
CA ARG A 118 -5.48 -19.83 -17.50
C ARG A 118 -5.81 -18.98 -16.28
N LEU A 119 -6.82 -18.12 -16.40
CA LEU A 119 -7.12 -17.07 -15.40
C LEU A 119 -7.51 -17.64 -14.04
N ARG A 120 -8.25 -18.76 -13.99
CA ARG A 120 -8.61 -19.38 -12.72
C ARG A 120 -7.36 -19.80 -11.93
N GLU A 121 -6.40 -20.42 -12.60
CA GLU A 121 -5.16 -20.83 -11.97
C GLU A 121 -4.28 -19.63 -11.61
N ALA A 122 -4.29 -18.58 -12.45
CA ALA A 122 -3.61 -17.31 -12.14
C ALA A 122 -4.15 -16.69 -10.84
N TYR A 123 -5.47 -16.69 -10.64
CA TYR A 123 -6.10 -16.26 -9.41
C TYR A 123 -5.67 -17.09 -8.21
N ASP A 124 -5.74 -18.42 -8.32
CA ASP A 124 -5.37 -19.32 -7.22
C ASP A 124 -3.90 -19.12 -6.79
N VAL A 125 -2.98 -18.90 -7.74
CA VAL A 125 -1.56 -18.60 -7.47
C VAL A 125 -1.37 -17.22 -6.84
N SER A 126 -2.09 -16.21 -7.30
CA SER A 126 -2.04 -14.86 -6.73
C SER A 126 -2.58 -14.85 -5.30
N GLN A 127 -3.73 -15.49 -5.06
CA GLN A 127 -4.37 -15.57 -3.74
C GLN A 127 -3.53 -16.35 -2.71
N ALA A 128 -2.68 -17.30 -3.15
CA ALA A 128 -1.86 -18.11 -2.24
C ALA A 128 -0.89 -17.26 -1.39
N THR A 129 -0.33 -16.21 -1.97
CA THR A 129 0.65 -15.32 -1.29
C THR A 129 0.08 -13.96 -0.93
N ASN A 130 -1.03 -13.52 -1.53
CA ASN A 130 -1.65 -12.23 -1.28
C ASN A 130 -3.13 -12.41 -0.88
N THR A 131 -3.49 -12.02 0.33
CA THR A 131 -4.87 -12.13 0.82
C THR A 131 -5.83 -11.19 0.06
N PHE A 132 -5.35 -10.01 -0.37
CA PHE A 132 -6.16 -8.96 -1.02
C PHE A 132 -5.52 -8.48 -2.33
N PRO A 133 -5.40 -9.34 -3.35
CA PRO A 133 -4.78 -8.95 -4.62
C PRO A 133 -5.59 -7.85 -5.35
N GLU A 134 -6.91 -7.80 -5.20
CA GLU A 134 -7.77 -6.73 -5.71
C GLU A 134 -7.40 -5.34 -5.16
N ILE A 135 -6.92 -5.28 -3.92
CA ILE A 135 -6.47 -4.05 -3.28
C ILE A 135 -5.05 -3.70 -3.75
N CYS A 136 -4.13 -4.68 -3.70
CA CYS A 136 -2.74 -4.45 -4.10
C CYS A 136 -2.62 -4.04 -5.58
N GLY A 137 -3.38 -4.66 -6.48
CA GLY A 137 -3.42 -4.32 -7.90
C GLY A 137 -3.84 -2.88 -8.19
N ARG A 138 -4.65 -2.27 -7.29
CA ARG A 138 -5.16 -0.90 -7.42
C ARG A 138 -4.27 0.16 -6.76
N ILE A 139 -3.88 -0.06 -5.49
CA ILE A 139 -3.35 1.02 -4.65
C ILE A 139 -1.88 0.89 -4.25
N CYS A 140 -1.22 -0.24 -4.48
CA CYS A 140 0.22 -0.33 -4.25
C CYS A 140 0.96 0.70 -5.11
N PRO A 141 2.00 1.36 -4.59
CA PRO A 141 2.92 2.16 -5.39
C PRO A 141 3.85 1.23 -6.19
N GLN A 142 3.31 0.59 -7.25
CA GLN A 142 4.01 -0.43 -8.03
C GLN A 142 5.31 0.11 -8.65
N ASP A 143 5.36 1.40 -8.98
CA ASP A 143 6.52 2.13 -9.47
C ASP A 143 7.72 2.12 -8.50
N ARG A 144 7.47 1.93 -7.22
CA ARG A 144 8.48 1.80 -6.15
C ARG A 144 8.68 0.37 -5.66
N LEU A 145 7.80 -0.54 -6.05
CA LEU A 145 7.79 -1.95 -5.64
C LEU A 145 8.05 -2.86 -6.83
N CYS A 146 7.06 -3.67 -7.22
CA CYS A 146 7.22 -4.71 -8.23
C CYS A 146 7.53 -4.17 -9.63
N GLU A 147 6.81 -3.17 -10.11
CA GLU A 147 7.04 -2.60 -11.46
C GLU A 147 8.37 -1.86 -11.54
N GLY A 148 8.69 -1.00 -10.57
CA GLY A 148 9.95 -0.23 -10.55
C GLY A 148 11.21 -1.10 -10.43
N ASN A 149 11.06 -2.34 -9.95
CA ASN A 149 12.16 -3.31 -9.86
C ASN A 149 12.08 -4.41 -10.94
N CYS A 150 11.25 -4.24 -11.95
CA CYS A 150 11.17 -5.16 -13.07
C CYS A 150 12.46 -5.11 -13.90
N VAL A 151 13.03 -6.27 -14.21
CA VAL A 151 14.26 -6.37 -15.03
C VAL A 151 14.08 -5.73 -16.41
N ILE A 152 12.88 -5.83 -16.98
CA ILE A 152 12.56 -5.26 -18.29
C ILE A 152 12.61 -3.72 -18.25
N GLU A 153 12.19 -3.11 -17.14
CA GLU A 153 12.33 -1.66 -16.92
C GLU A 153 13.79 -1.23 -17.01
N GLN A 154 14.66 -1.97 -16.33
CA GLN A 154 16.10 -1.69 -16.32
C GLN A 154 16.75 -1.86 -17.70
N SER A 155 16.15 -2.66 -18.59
CA SER A 155 16.60 -2.84 -19.97
C SER A 155 16.08 -1.77 -20.94
N GLY A 156 15.28 -0.82 -20.45
CA GLY A 156 14.73 0.28 -21.25
C GLY A 156 13.53 -0.08 -22.12
N HIS A 157 12.90 -1.25 -21.92
CA HIS A 157 11.71 -1.68 -22.66
C HIS A 157 10.40 -1.36 -21.93
N GLY A 158 10.45 -0.68 -20.80
CA GLY A 158 9.30 -0.45 -19.92
C GLY A 158 8.86 -1.72 -19.19
N THR A 159 8.40 -1.54 -17.95
CA THR A 159 8.00 -2.66 -17.08
C THR A 159 6.78 -3.43 -17.61
N VAL A 160 6.51 -4.60 -17.07
CA VAL A 160 5.19 -5.25 -17.18
C VAL A 160 4.18 -4.45 -16.33
N THR A 161 2.95 -4.31 -16.80
CA THR A 161 1.85 -3.64 -16.10
C THR A 161 1.27 -4.54 -14.99
N ILE A 162 2.12 -4.84 -13.99
CA ILE A 162 1.87 -5.89 -12.99
C ILE A 162 0.59 -5.61 -12.20
N GLY A 163 0.44 -4.39 -11.66
CA GLY A 163 -0.74 -4.03 -10.87
C GLY A 163 -2.03 -4.11 -11.67
N SER A 164 -2.03 -3.66 -12.93
CA SER A 164 -3.22 -3.71 -13.78
C SER A 164 -3.62 -5.14 -14.15
N VAL A 165 -2.65 -6.04 -14.31
CA VAL A 165 -2.93 -7.47 -14.54
C VAL A 165 -3.44 -8.14 -13.27
N GLU A 166 -2.87 -7.83 -12.09
CA GLU A 166 -3.36 -8.34 -10.80
C GLU A 166 -4.81 -7.90 -10.54
N LYS A 167 -5.13 -6.61 -10.81
CA LYS A 167 -6.51 -6.10 -10.79
C LYS A 167 -7.41 -6.92 -11.71
N TYR A 168 -7.03 -7.11 -12.98
CA TYR A 168 -7.81 -7.85 -13.97
C TYR A 168 -8.08 -9.30 -13.54
N ILE A 169 -7.05 -10.01 -13.04
CA ILE A 169 -7.20 -11.39 -12.56
C ILE A 169 -8.26 -11.47 -11.45
N THR A 170 -8.20 -10.55 -10.49
CA THR A 170 -9.08 -10.58 -9.31
C THR A 170 -10.48 -10.09 -9.61
N ASP A 171 -10.65 -9.05 -10.42
CA ASP A 171 -11.98 -8.59 -10.85
C ASP A 171 -12.70 -9.71 -11.60
N THR A 172 -12.00 -10.35 -12.56
CA THR A 172 -12.52 -11.52 -13.28
C THR A 172 -12.87 -12.68 -12.32
N ALA A 173 -12.08 -12.88 -11.25
CA ALA A 173 -12.37 -13.92 -10.25
C ALA A 173 -13.65 -13.63 -9.45
N PHE A 174 -13.89 -12.39 -9.07
CA PHE A 174 -15.13 -11.97 -8.40
C PHE A 174 -16.33 -12.12 -9.34
N GLU A 175 -16.24 -11.63 -10.58
CA GLU A 175 -17.31 -11.70 -11.59
C GLU A 175 -17.74 -13.12 -11.91
N ASN A 176 -16.76 -14.03 -12.03
CA ASN A 176 -17.05 -15.46 -12.30
C ASN A 176 -17.37 -16.24 -11.02
N GLY A 177 -17.47 -15.61 -9.85
CA GLY A 177 -17.76 -16.24 -8.57
C GLY A 177 -16.71 -17.28 -8.15
N TRP A 178 -15.44 -17.06 -8.50
CA TRP A 178 -14.34 -17.92 -8.04
C TRP A 178 -13.91 -17.60 -6.61
N VAL A 179 -14.10 -16.35 -6.20
CA VAL A 179 -13.86 -15.93 -4.83
C VAL A 179 -14.99 -16.48 -3.96
N LYS A 180 -14.68 -17.55 -3.22
CA LYS A 180 -15.66 -18.24 -2.37
C LYS A 180 -15.51 -17.83 -0.91
N PRO A 181 -16.59 -17.89 -0.10
CA PRO A 181 -16.47 -17.86 1.35
C PRO A 181 -15.46 -18.89 1.85
N ILE A 182 -14.76 -18.55 2.92
CA ILE A 182 -13.80 -19.46 3.55
C ILE A 182 -14.57 -20.68 4.07
N SER A 183 -14.10 -21.87 3.74
CA SER A 183 -14.65 -23.14 4.24
C SER A 183 -13.48 -23.98 4.75
N PRO A 184 -13.20 -23.95 6.05
CA PRO A 184 -12.13 -24.74 6.63
C PRO A 184 -12.43 -26.24 6.54
N SER A 185 -11.41 -27.08 6.50
CA SER A 185 -11.55 -28.54 6.47
C SER A 185 -12.12 -29.12 7.79
N ALA A 186 -11.89 -28.42 8.89
CA ALA A 186 -12.43 -28.75 10.21
C ALA A 186 -12.52 -27.48 11.05
N GLU A 187 -13.56 -27.41 11.90
CA GLU A 187 -13.68 -26.33 12.90
C GLU A 187 -12.81 -26.67 14.13
N ARG A 188 -12.17 -25.63 14.67
CA ARG A 188 -11.36 -25.71 15.89
C ARG A 188 -12.10 -25.03 17.05
N ALA A 189 -11.77 -25.43 18.27
CA ALA A 189 -12.33 -24.85 19.48
C ALA A 189 -11.68 -23.50 19.83
N GLU A 190 -10.44 -23.29 19.42
CA GLU A 190 -9.65 -22.10 19.74
C GLU A 190 -10.25 -20.87 19.06
N SER A 191 -10.15 -19.75 19.75
CA SER A 191 -10.67 -18.46 19.31
C SER A 191 -9.62 -17.36 19.38
N VAL A 192 -9.68 -16.43 18.41
CA VAL A 192 -8.81 -15.26 18.34
C VAL A 192 -9.63 -14.00 18.24
N GLY A 193 -9.34 -13.03 19.14
CA GLY A 193 -9.87 -11.69 19.08
C GLY A 193 -8.93 -10.78 18.30
N ILE A 194 -9.43 -10.07 17.29
CA ILE A 194 -8.66 -9.12 16.49
C ILE A 194 -9.23 -7.72 16.74
N ILE A 195 -8.37 -6.77 17.12
CA ILE A 195 -8.75 -5.38 17.35
C ILE A 195 -8.29 -4.54 16.17
N GLY A 196 -9.22 -4.16 15.32
CA GLY A 196 -9.00 -3.41 14.07
C GLY A 196 -9.35 -4.22 12.83
N ALA A 197 -10.37 -3.78 12.09
CA ALA A 197 -10.82 -4.35 10.81
C ALA A 197 -10.12 -3.72 9.60
N GLY A 198 -8.89 -3.23 9.76
CA GLY A 198 -8.04 -2.76 8.67
C GLY A 198 -7.31 -3.91 7.95
N PRO A 199 -6.50 -3.63 6.90
CA PRO A 199 -5.84 -4.65 6.07
C PRO A 199 -5.05 -5.69 6.86
N GLY A 200 -4.35 -5.29 7.93
CA GLY A 200 -3.58 -6.20 8.77
C GLY A 200 -4.46 -7.17 9.54
N GLY A 201 -5.50 -6.66 10.21
CA GLY A 201 -6.45 -7.47 10.96
C GLY A 201 -7.24 -8.41 10.07
N LEU A 202 -7.72 -7.92 8.91
CA LEU A 202 -8.46 -8.73 7.95
C LEU A 202 -7.60 -9.83 7.30
N ALA A 203 -6.32 -9.54 7.03
CA ALA A 203 -5.39 -10.56 6.50
C ALA A 203 -5.13 -11.67 7.51
N ALA A 204 -4.97 -11.31 8.79
CA ALA A 204 -4.85 -12.29 9.87
C ALA A 204 -6.15 -13.09 10.04
N ALA A 205 -7.31 -12.43 10.01
CA ALA A 205 -8.61 -13.07 10.12
C ALA A 205 -8.83 -14.13 9.03
N ASP A 206 -8.50 -13.81 7.77
CA ASP A 206 -8.57 -14.77 6.65
C ASP A 206 -7.68 -15.99 6.92
N MET A 207 -6.42 -15.78 7.29
CA MET A 207 -5.45 -16.86 7.54
C MET A 207 -5.89 -17.77 8.68
N LEU A 208 -6.30 -17.22 9.80
CA LEU A 208 -6.76 -17.95 10.97
C LEU A 208 -8.04 -18.74 10.67
N ARG A 209 -9.01 -18.09 10.01
CA ARG A 209 -10.29 -18.71 9.67
C ARG A 209 -10.12 -19.89 8.69
N ARG A 210 -9.19 -19.81 7.73
CA ARG A 210 -8.84 -20.94 6.84
C ARG A 210 -8.37 -22.18 7.59
N GLN A 211 -7.80 -22.01 8.78
CA GLN A 211 -7.38 -23.11 9.65
C GLN A 211 -8.48 -23.59 10.62
N GLY A 212 -9.70 -23.08 10.49
CA GLY A 212 -10.84 -23.44 11.31
C GLY A 212 -10.92 -22.74 12.66
N ILE A 213 -10.00 -21.82 12.96
CA ILE A 213 -10.01 -21.04 14.21
C ILE A 213 -11.20 -20.07 14.20
N GLN A 214 -11.87 -19.93 15.33
CA GLN A 214 -12.94 -18.97 15.51
C GLN A 214 -12.36 -17.56 15.62
N VAL A 215 -12.82 -16.65 14.77
CA VAL A 215 -12.29 -15.28 14.71
C VAL A 215 -13.39 -14.27 14.95
N THR A 216 -13.16 -13.37 15.92
CA THR A 216 -14.00 -12.18 16.16
C THR A 216 -13.16 -10.94 15.93
N VAL A 217 -13.57 -10.07 15.01
CA VAL A 217 -12.93 -8.79 14.72
C VAL A 217 -13.71 -7.65 15.35
N TYR A 218 -13.05 -6.84 16.18
CA TYR A 218 -13.62 -5.67 16.84
C TYR A 218 -13.14 -4.41 16.15
N ASP A 219 -14.04 -3.51 15.79
CA ASP A 219 -13.66 -2.22 15.19
C ASP A 219 -14.57 -1.10 15.66
N ARG A 220 -14.02 0.09 15.88
CA ARG A 220 -14.74 1.28 16.32
C ARG A 220 -15.65 1.89 15.25
N TYR A 221 -15.39 1.59 13.98
CA TYR A 221 -16.17 2.07 12.85
C TYR A 221 -17.37 1.15 12.55
N ASP A 222 -18.33 1.70 11.81
CA ASP A 222 -19.56 1.01 11.40
C ASP A 222 -19.36 0.06 10.21
N ARG A 223 -18.19 0.09 9.55
CA ARG A 223 -17.81 -0.79 8.43
C ARG A 223 -16.36 -1.26 8.58
N GLY A 224 -16.07 -2.48 8.15
CA GLY A 224 -14.71 -2.98 8.05
C GLY A 224 -13.94 -2.37 6.88
N GLY A 225 -12.65 -2.70 6.80
CA GLY A 225 -11.71 -2.19 5.79
C GLY A 225 -10.75 -1.12 6.32
N GLY A 226 -11.06 -0.47 7.44
CA GLY A 226 -10.23 0.59 8.01
C GLY A 226 -9.99 1.73 7.01
N LEU A 227 -8.73 2.10 6.77
CA LEU A 227 -8.41 3.17 5.81
C LEU A 227 -8.71 2.82 4.34
N LEU A 228 -8.91 1.55 3.97
CA LEU A 228 -9.42 1.19 2.64
C LEU A 228 -10.83 1.75 2.41
N THR A 229 -11.63 1.77 3.47
CA THR A 229 -13.00 2.26 3.46
C THR A 229 -13.05 3.76 3.69
N TYR A 230 -12.38 4.26 4.73
CA TYR A 230 -12.54 5.64 5.20
C TYR A 230 -11.44 6.60 4.76
N GLY A 231 -10.25 6.11 4.41
CA GLY A 231 -9.09 6.94 4.05
C GLY A 231 -8.89 7.11 2.55
N ILE A 232 -8.91 6.01 1.79
CA ILE A 232 -8.61 6.01 0.35
C ILE A 232 -9.85 6.43 -0.44
N PRO A 233 -9.77 7.43 -1.35
CA PRO A 233 -10.91 7.85 -2.16
C PRO A 233 -11.35 6.82 -3.20
N GLY A 234 -12.65 6.87 -3.59
CA GLY A 234 -13.27 5.97 -4.57
C GLY A 234 -12.55 5.94 -5.92
N PHE A 235 -12.05 7.06 -6.40
CA PHE A 235 -11.32 7.15 -7.68
C PHE A 235 -9.98 6.38 -7.73
N LYS A 236 -9.51 5.87 -6.58
CA LYS A 236 -8.35 4.96 -6.47
C LYS A 236 -8.77 3.55 -6.08
N LEU A 237 -9.82 3.44 -5.28
CA LEU A 237 -10.35 2.18 -4.78
C LEU A 237 -11.85 2.32 -4.54
N GLU A 238 -12.65 1.80 -5.45
CA GLU A 238 -14.09 1.77 -5.30
C GLU A 238 -14.52 1.01 -4.06
N LYS A 239 -15.49 1.54 -3.34
CA LYS A 239 -15.92 0.99 -2.05
C LYS A 239 -16.52 -0.41 -2.18
N ASP A 240 -17.19 -0.69 -3.28
CA ASP A 240 -17.76 -1.99 -3.58
C ASP A 240 -16.71 -3.11 -3.62
N VAL A 241 -15.47 -2.79 -4.06
CA VAL A 241 -14.36 -3.75 -4.06
C VAL A 241 -14.03 -4.18 -2.63
N VAL A 242 -13.97 -3.22 -1.71
CA VAL A 242 -13.71 -3.50 -0.28
C VAL A 242 -14.89 -4.26 0.34
N MET A 243 -16.12 -3.82 0.08
CA MET A 243 -17.33 -4.45 0.64
C MET A 243 -17.50 -5.89 0.14
N LYS A 244 -17.29 -6.19 -1.13
CA LYS A 244 -17.29 -7.57 -1.66
C LYS A 244 -16.32 -8.49 -0.91
N ARG A 245 -15.16 -7.98 -0.51
CA ARG A 245 -14.21 -8.75 0.32
C ARG A 245 -14.70 -8.90 1.75
N MET A 246 -15.30 -7.88 2.34
CA MET A 246 -15.91 -7.95 3.66
C MET A 246 -17.01 -9.02 3.70
N ASP A 247 -17.91 -9.00 2.72
CA ASP A 247 -19.00 -9.98 2.59
C ASP A 247 -18.46 -11.42 2.49
N GLN A 248 -17.37 -11.61 1.72
CA GLN A 248 -16.73 -12.92 1.58
C GLN A 248 -16.13 -13.42 2.90
N LEU A 249 -15.51 -12.52 3.69
CA LEU A 249 -14.92 -12.85 5.00
C LEU A 249 -16.02 -13.19 6.02
N GLU A 250 -17.08 -12.39 6.09
CA GLU A 250 -18.23 -12.61 6.97
C GLU A 250 -18.96 -13.91 6.63
N ALA A 251 -19.25 -14.13 5.33
CA ALA A 251 -19.83 -15.39 4.85
C ALA A 251 -18.93 -16.61 5.11
N GLY A 252 -17.63 -16.41 5.30
CA GLY A 252 -16.64 -17.41 5.72
C GLY A 252 -16.66 -17.72 7.21
N GLY A 253 -17.52 -17.05 7.99
CA GLY A 253 -17.71 -17.30 9.44
C GLY A 253 -16.79 -16.46 10.34
N ILE A 254 -16.24 -15.34 9.85
CA ILE A 254 -15.60 -14.34 10.70
C ILE A 254 -16.69 -13.46 11.31
N GLU A 255 -16.71 -13.37 12.65
CA GLU A 255 -17.64 -12.49 13.38
C GLU A 255 -17.08 -11.05 13.39
N PHE A 256 -17.87 -10.07 12.91
CA PHE A 256 -17.52 -8.65 12.99
C PHE A 256 -18.35 -7.96 14.08
N ARG A 257 -17.67 -7.34 15.04
CA ARG A 257 -18.23 -6.47 16.07
C ARG A 257 -17.81 -5.04 15.79
N LEU A 258 -18.57 -4.42 14.89
CA LEU A 258 -18.38 -3.03 14.47
C LEU A 258 -19.06 -2.09 15.49
N ASN A 259 -18.76 -0.77 15.41
CA ASN A 259 -19.15 0.23 16.39
C ASN A 259 -18.74 -0.16 17.82
N CYS A 260 -17.59 -0.80 17.97
CA CYS A 260 -17.05 -1.24 19.26
C CYS A 260 -15.67 -0.61 19.49
N ASN A 261 -15.63 0.47 20.26
CA ASN A 261 -14.39 1.16 20.64
C ASN A 261 -13.76 0.48 21.86
N VAL A 262 -12.69 -0.25 21.63
CA VAL A 262 -11.99 -0.96 22.71
C VAL A 262 -11.36 0.05 23.68
N GLY A 263 -11.62 -0.14 24.96
CA GLY A 263 -11.26 0.78 26.04
C GLY A 263 -12.41 1.67 26.51
N GLU A 264 -13.46 1.82 25.70
CA GLU A 264 -14.68 2.57 26.03
C GLU A 264 -15.89 1.63 26.12
N ASP A 265 -16.27 0.98 25.01
CA ASP A 265 -17.44 0.10 24.95
C ASP A 265 -17.15 -1.30 25.51
N LEU A 266 -15.93 -1.78 25.30
CA LEU A 266 -15.45 -3.08 25.75
C LEU A 266 -14.01 -2.99 26.21
N SER A 267 -13.70 -3.46 27.42
CA SER A 267 -12.32 -3.43 27.92
C SER A 267 -11.42 -4.42 27.18
N PHE A 268 -10.14 -4.07 27.03
CA PHE A 268 -9.12 -4.97 26.48
C PHE A 268 -9.01 -6.29 27.26
N ASP A 269 -9.10 -6.23 28.59
CA ASP A 269 -9.06 -7.43 29.44
C ASP A 269 -10.25 -8.35 29.22
N ALA A 270 -11.43 -7.80 28.91
CA ALA A 270 -12.59 -8.61 28.55
C ALA A 270 -12.38 -9.39 27.25
N ILE A 271 -11.71 -8.77 26.26
CA ILE A 271 -11.34 -9.45 25.00
C ILE A 271 -10.30 -10.54 25.29
N ARG A 272 -9.25 -10.24 26.08
CA ARG A 272 -8.25 -11.23 26.48
C ARG A 272 -8.84 -12.41 27.26
N GLY A 273 -9.81 -12.14 28.12
CA GLY A 273 -10.48 -13.20 28.89
C GLY A 273 -11.44 -14.06 28.07
N LYS A 274 -11.87 -13.57 26.89
CA LYS A 274 -12.79 -14.27 26.00
C LYS A 274 -12.08 -15.15 24.96
N HIS A 275 -10.89 -14.78 24.55
CA HIS A 275 -10.16 -15.40 23.45
C HIS A 275 -8.84 -16.03 23.91
N ASP A 276 -8.42 -17.09 23.22
CA ASP A 276 -7.17 -17.80 23.50
C ASP A 276 -5.93 -17.00 23.07
N ALA A 277 -6.09 -16.10 22.09
CA ALA A 277 -5.09 -15.10 21.70
C ALA A 277 -5.73 -13.82 21.19
N VAL A 278 -4.99 -12.71 21.22
CA VAL A 278 -5.46 -11.40 20.76
C VAL A 278 -4.44 -10.79 19.78
N LEU A 279 -4.94 -10.24 18.67
CA LEU A 279 -4.16 -9.46 17.73
C LEU A 279 -4.56 -7.98 17.76
N ILE A 280 -3.61 -7.09 17.99
CA ILE A 280 -3.77 -5.63 17.92
C ILE A 280 -3.39 -5.18 16.51
N ALA A 281 -4.36 -4.71 15.72
CA ALA A 281 -4.19 -4.26 14.32
C ALA A 281 -4.90 -2.91 14.06
N THR A 282 -4.86 -2.01 15.05
CA THR A 282 -5.61 -0.75 15.09
C THR A 282 -5.14 0.29 14.07
N GLY A 283 -3.98 0.11 13.44
CA GLY A 283 -3.39 1.13 12.58
C GLY A 283 -2.87 2.36 13.35
N VAL A 284 -2.73 3.50 12.66
CA VAL A 284 -2.32 4.78 13.23
C VAL A 284 -3.27 5.89 12.76
N TYR A 285 -3.94 6.57 13.69
CA TYR A 285 -5.01 7.53 13.39
C TYR A 285 -4.77 8.93 13.96
N LYS A 286 -3.83 9.08 14.92
CA LYS A 286 -3.52 10.38 15.50
C LYS A 286 -2.77 11.22 14.47
N THR A 287 -3.40 12.29 14.01
CA THR A 287 -2.80 13.21 13.03
C THR A 287 -1.66 14.00 13.65
N ARG A 288 -0.55 14.15 12.94
CA ARG A 288 0.49 15.12 13.31
C ARG A 288 -0.05 16.51 13.15
N ALA A 289 -0.07 17.27 14.24
CA ALA A 289 -0.52 18.65 14.22
C ALA A 289 0.64 19.59 13.85
N LEU A 290 0.34 20.57 13.01
CA LEU A 290 1.22 21.72 12.79
C LEU A 290 1.23 22.59 14.07
N GLN A 291 2.41 22.98 14.51
CA GLN A 291 2.57 23.97 15.60
C GLN A 291 2.77 25.34 14.97
N ALA A 292 1.66 26.05 14.71
CA ALA A 292 1.69 27.34 14.04
C ALA A 292 0.55 28.25 14.53
N PRO A 293 0.73 29.58 14.53
CA PRO A 293 -0.34 30.55 14.84
C PRO A 293 -1.56 30.31 13.93
N GLY A 294 -2.76 30.41 14.48
CA GLY A 294 -4.02 30.23 13.75
C GLY A 294 -4.38 28.79 13.36
N VAL A 295 -3.65 27.76 13.85
CA VAL A 295 -3.93 26.35 13.53
C VAL A 295 -5.32 25.86 13.97
N GLY A 296 -5.94 26.54 14.92
CA GLY A 296 -7.30 26.28 15.40
C GLY A 296 -8.39 27.09 14.69
N ALA A 297 -8.05 27.87 13.66
CA ALA A 297 -9.04 28.62 12.89
C ALA A 297 -10.06 27.69 12.22
N GLU A 298 -11.30 28.14 12.09
CA GLU A 298 -12.32 27.44 11.31
C GLU A 298 -11.84 27.26 9.87
N GLY A 299 -12.08 26.10 9.28
CA GLY A 299 -11.59 25.75 7.95
C GLY A 299 -10.14 25.22 7.90
N VAL A 300 -9.43 25.13 9.04
CA VAL A 300 -8.15 24.40 9.13
C VAL A 300 -8.41 23.00 9.65
N VAL A 301 -8.45 22.01 8.76
CA VAL A 301 -8.93 20.65 9.06
C VAL A 301 -7.84 19.60 8.89
N ARG A 302 -8.07 18.41 9.45
CA ARG A 302 -7.19 17.26 9.32
C ARG A 302 -7.53 16.46 8.07
N ALA A 303 -6.52 15.93 7.39
CA ALA A 303 -6.71 15.12 6.17
C ALA A 303 -7.62 13.91 6.37
N LEU A 304 -7.49 13.20 7.50
CA LEU A 304 -8.30 12.01 7.74
C LEU A 304 -9.77 12.36 7.97
N ASP A 305 -10.06 13.40 8.73
CA ASP A 305 -11.44 13.86 8.97
C ASP A 305 -12.10 14.26 7.64
N TYR A 306 -11.38 15.01 6.80
CA TYR A 306 -11.81 15.43 5.48
C TYR A 306 -12.09 14.24 4.53
N LEU A 307 -11.15 13.28 4.45
CA LEU A 307 -11.29 12.09 3.60
C LEU A 307 -12.39 11.15 4.13
N THR A 308 -12.49 10.97 5.45
CA THR A 308 -13.53 10.15 6.07
C THR A 308 -14.91 10.71 5.77
N ALA A 309 -15.11 12.03 5.93
CA ALA A 309 -16.37 12.68 5.61
C ALA A 309 -16.76 12.48 4.14
N SER A 310 -15.81 12.69 3.21
CA SER A 310 -16.01 12.47 1.78
C SER A 310 -16.35 11.03 1.44
N ASN A 311 -15.63 10.05 2.02
CA ASN A 311 -15.87 8.63 1.77
C ASN A 311 -17.20 8.17 2.37
N ARG A 312 -17.57 8.62 3.56
CA ARG A 312 -18.90 8.34 4.15
C ARG A 312 -20.02 8.88 3.29
N LYS A 313 -19.84 10.07 2.73
CA LYS A 313 -20.82 10.64 1.80
C LYS A 313 -20.97 9.81 0.53
N SER A 314 -19.90 9.17 0.06
CA SER A 314 -19.96 8.22 -1.08
C SER A 314 -20.79 6.96 -0.79
N PHE A 315 -20.95 6.57 0.48
CA PHE A 315 -21.88 5.51 0.90
C PHE A 315 -23.32 5.98 1.06
N GLY A 316 -23.58 7.29 0.93
CA GLY A 316 -24.90 7.89 1.16
C GLY A 316 -25.20 8.21 2.63
N ASP A 317 -24.17 8.20 3.49
CA ASP A 317 -24.34 8.54 4.90
C ASP A 317 -24.71 10.03 5.08
N ASP A 318 -25.44 10.34 6.14
CA ASP A 318 -25.59 11.71 6.61
C ASP A 318 -24.33 12.12 7.37
N VAL A 319 -23.66 13.18 6.91
CA VAL A 319 -22.41 13.69 7.49
C VAL A 319 -22.53 15.21 7.68
N GLU A 320 -22.87 15.63 8.89
CA GLU A 320 -23.17 17.03 9.21
C GLU A 320 -22.03 17.99 8.83
N GLU A 321 -20.79 17.62 9.12
CA GLU A 321 -19.62 18.45 8.82
C GLU A 321 -19.35 18.57 7.31
N PHE A 322 -19.77 17.58 6.52
CA PHE A 322 -19.72 17.66 5.06
C PHE A 322 -20.87 18.51 4.52
N ASP A 323 -22.09 18.27 4.99
CA ASP A 323 -23.31 18.92 4.50
C ASP A 323 -23.35 20.41 4.92
N SER A 324 -22.79 20.78 6.08
CA SER A 324 -22.58 22.18 6.48
C SER A 324 -21.46 22.89 5.71
N GLY A 325 -20.64 22.16 4.97
CA GLY A 325 -19.49 22.68 4.25
C GLY A 325 -18.19 22.71 5.06
N ALA A 326 -18.16 22.37 6.35
CA ALA A 326 -16.95 22.40 7.17
C ALA A 326 -15.86 21.45 6.61
N LEU A 327 -16.26 20.26 6.15
CA LEU A 327 -15.39 19.25 5.54
C LEU A 327 -15.71 19.01 4.04
N ASN A 328 -16.12 20.06 3.33
CA ASN A 328 -16.42 20.04 1.90
C ASN A 328 -15.70 21.20 1.19
N ALA A 329 -15.10 20.90 0.04
CA ALA A 329 -14.31 21.84 -0.74
C ALA A 329 -15.12 22.62 -1.80
N GLU A 330 -16.43 22.34 -1.95
CA GLU A 330 -17.27 22.96 -2.98
C GLU A 330 -17.22 24.49 -2.90
N GLY A 331 -16.87 25.14 -4.01
CA GLY A 331 -16.80 26.59 -4.14
C GLY A 331 -15.64 27.26 -3.43
N LYS A 332 -14.72 26.52 -2.80
CA LYS A 332 -13.63 27.04 -1.96
C LYS A 332 -12.29 27.06 -2.68
N ARG A 333 -11.41 27.98 -2.23
CA ARG A 333 -9.97 27.93 -2.50
C ARG A 333 -9.34 26.99 -1.47
N VAL A 334 -8.74 25.89 -1.92
CA VAL A 334 -8.22 24.84 -1.04
C VAL A 334 -6.70 24.82 -1.06
N VAL A 335 -6.09 24.81 0.11
CA VAL A 335 -4.65 24.57 0.28
C VAL A 335 -4.44 23.29 1.06
N VAL A 336 -3.77 22.30 0.46
CA VAL A 336 -3.38 21.05 1.13
C VAL A 336 -1.91 21.13 1.51
N ILE A 337 -1.61 20.90 2.79
CA ILE A 337 -0.25 20.96 3.33
C ILE A 337 0.27 19.53 3.48
N GLY A 338 1.23 19.13 2.65
CA GLY A 338 1.84 17.81 2.70
C GLY A 338 2.34 17.33 1.34
N GLY A 339 3.04 16.20 1.32
CA GLY A 339 3.63 15.66 0.09
C GLY A 339 3.59 14.13 0.01
N GLY A 340 2.81 13.47 0.87
CA GLY A 340 2.56 12.02 0.83
C GLY A 340 1.33 11.66 0.01
N ASP A 341 1.07 10.36 -0.11
CA ASP A 341 -0.10 9.83 -0.83
C ASP A 341 -1.42 10.38 -0.26
N THR A 342 -1.51 10.59 1.07
CA THR A 342 -2.67 11.24 1.71
C THR A 342 -2.91 12.66 1.18
N ALA A 343 -1.84 13.43 0.93
CA ALA A 343 -1.99 14.76 0.34
C ALA A 343 -2.52 14.69 -1.09
N MET A 344 -2.07 13.71 -1.88
CA MET A 344 -2.59 13.45 -3.23
C MET A 344 -4.07 13.06 -3.19
N ASP A 345 -4.47 12.26 -2.23
CA ASP A 345 -5.87 11.89 -2.01
C ASP A 345 -6.72 13.14 -1.69
N CYS A 346 -6.23 14.04 -0.81
CA CYS A 346 -6.94 15.26 -0.44
C CYS A 346 -7.08 16.25 -1.60
N VAL A 347 -5.99 16.56 -2.35
CA VAL A 347 -6.06 17.53 -3.46
C VAL A 347 -6.98 17.04 -4.57
N ARG A 348 -6.94 15.75 -4.90
CA ARG A 348 -7.77 15.16 -5.94
C ARG A 348 -9.24 15.04 -5.51
N THR A 349 -9.49 14.79 -4.21
CA THR A 349 -10.84 14.86 -3.62
C THR A 349 -11.39 16.27 -3.70
N ALA A 350 -10.60 17.30 -3.37
CA ALA A 350 -11.04 18.70 -3.44
C ALA A 350 -11.42 19.12 -4.87
N ILE A 351 -10.66 18.71 -5.88
CA ILE A 351 -11.03 18.94 -7.29
C ILE A 351 -12.42 18.35 -7.60
N ARG A 352 -12.69 17.09 -7.17
CA ARG A 352 -13.96 16.39 -7.43
C ARG A 352 -15.14 16.98 -6.67
N GLN A 353 -14.88 17.58 -5.53
CA GLN A 353 -15.91 18.30 -4.77
C GLN A 353 -16.23 19.68 -5.36
N GLY A 354 -15.53 20.13 -6.39
CA GLY A 354 -15.81 21.41 -7.06
C GLY A 354 -15.13 22.61 -6.41
N ALA A 355 -13.93 22.44 -5.84
CA ALA A 355 -13.10 23.54 -5.39
C ALA A 355 -12.80 24.52 -6.54
N THR A 356 -12.78 25.82 -6.26
CA THR A 356 -12.47 26.87 -7.26
C THR A 356 -10.99 26.90 -7.61
N SER A 357 -10.13 26.54 -6.65
CA SER A 357 -8.69 26.31 -6.86
C SER A 357 -8.17 25.33 -5.82
N VAL A 358 -7.18 24.50 -6.21
CA VAL A 358 -6.53 23.55 -5.31
C VAL A 358 -5.03 23.68 -5.42
N LYS A 359 -4.37 23.99 -4.31
CA LYS A 359 -2.92 24.09 -4.21
C LYS A 359 -2.36 23.07 -3.23
N CYS A 360 -1.26 22.41 -3.63
CA CYS A 360 -0.50 21.49 -2.78
C CYS A 360 0.78 22.18 -2.31
N LEU A 361 0.84 22.52 -1.03
CA LEU A 361 1.99 23.18 -0.43
C LEU A 361 2.99 22.15 0.10
N TYR A 362 4.20 22.10 -0.50
CA TYR A 362 5.21 21.14 -0.10
C TYR A 362 6.59 21.78 0.13
N ARG A 363 7.19 21.46 1.29
CA ARG A 363 8.45 22.08 1.75
C ARG A 363 9.72 21.65 0.99
N ARG A 364 9.64 20.66 0.09
CA ARG A 364 10.72 20.23 -0.79
C ARG A 364 10.30 20.38 -2.24
N ASP A 365 11.13 19.90 -3.15
CA ASP A 365 10.84 19.82 -4.59
C ASP A 365 10.13 18.52 -4.99
N LYS A 366 9.76 18.41 -6.26
CA LYS A 366 9.08 17.26 -6.83
C LYS A 366 9.90 15.97 -6.70
N ALA A 367 11.22 16.05 -6.89
CA ALA A 367 12.12 14.89 -6.84
C ALA A 367 12.20 14.27 -5.43
N ASN A 368 12.05 15.09 -4.39
CA ASN A 368 12.08 14.69 -2.98
C ASN A 368 10.68 14.41 -2.39
N MET A 369 9.64 14.37 -3.21
CA MET A 369 8.28 14.12 -2.77
C MET A 369 8.09 12.62 -2.44
N PRO A 370 7.56 12.27 -1.24
CA PRO A 370 7.38 10.87 -0.85
C PRO A 370 6.16 10.20 -1.50
N GLY A 371 5.20 10.97 -2.01
CA GLY A 371 4.04 10.46 -2.73
C GLY A 371 4.40 9.76 -4.03
N SER A 372 3.55 8.85 -4.49
CA SER A 372 3.71 8.18 -5.79
C SER A 372 3.76 9.21 -6.91
N GLN A 373 4.76 9.12 -7.79
CA GLN A 373 4.89 10.04 -8.94
C GLN A 373 3.71 9.91 -9.91
N ARG A 374 3.10 8.73 -9.99
CA ARG A 374 1.87 8.49 -10.75
C ARG A 374 0.70 9.32 -10.19
N GLU A 375 0.56 9.38 -8.86
CA GLU A 375 -0.49 10.18 -8.22
C GLU A 375 -0.24 11.68 -8.34
N VAL A 376 1.01 12.12 -8.27
CA VAL A 376 1.40 13.51 -8.52
C VAL A 376 1.02 13.91 -9.96
N GLN A 377 1.36 13.07 -10.94
CA GLN A 377 0.98 13.32 -12.33
C GLN A 377 -0.54 13.35 -12.53
N ASN A 378 -1.27 12.44 -11.89
CA ASN A 378 -2.73 12.45 -11.94
C ASN A 378 -3.32 13.74 -11.38
N ALA A 379 -2.76 14.26 -10.28
CA ALA A 379 -3.19 15.52 -9.67
C ALA A 379 -2.90 16.73 -10.57
N GLU A 380 -1.70 16.77 -11.19
CA GLU A 380 -1.34 17.82 -12.17
C GLU A 380 -2.29 17.83 -13.38
N GLU A 381 -2.59 16.64 -13.94
CA GLU A 381 -3.53 16.49 -15.05
C GLU A 381 -4.97 16.92 -14.68
N GLU A 382 -5.36 16.79 -13.43
CA GLU A 382 -6.67 17.17 -12.89
C GLU A 382 -6.75 18.67 -12.52
N GLY A 383 -5.63 19.41 -12.61
CA GLY A 383 -5.58 20.87 -12.43
C GLY A 383 -5.10 21.34 -11.05
N VAL A 384 -4.48 20.45 -10.27
CA VAL A 384 -3.84 20.81 -9.00
C VAL A 384 -2.57 21.63 -9.25
N GLU A 385 -2.42 22.76 -8.58
CA GLU A 385 -1.20 23.56 -8.57
C GLU A 385 -0.27 23.11 -7.44
N PHE A 386 0.98 22.76 -7.76
CA PHE A 386 1.98 22.42 -6.75
C PHE A 386 2.85 23.62 -6.41
N VAL A 387 2.83 24.02 -5.15
CA VAL A 387 3.65 25.10 -4.58
C VAL A 387 4.86 24.47 -3.88
N TRP A 388 5.89 24.21 -4.67
CA TRP A 388 7.13 23.57 -4.23
C TRP A 388 7.99 24.49 -3.37
N LEU A 389 8.87 23.92 -2.53
CA LEU A 389 9.83 24.65 -1.70
C LEU A 389 9.13 25.73 -0.86
N SER A 390 8.03 25.38 -0.23
CA SER A 390 7.18 26.27 0.52
C SER A 390 6.66 25.59 1.77
N ALA A 391 6.74 26.26 2.91
CA ALA A 391 6.28 25.76 4.20
C ALA A 391 5.28 26.73 4.85
N PRO A 392 4.24 26.21 5.52
CA PRO A 392 3.32 27.05 6.27
C PRO A 392 4.02 27.61 7.52
N LYS A 393 3.78 28.86 7.82
CA LYS A 393 4.25 29.57 9.02
C LYS A 393 3.10 29.87 9.98
N GLY A 394 1.86 29.95 9.47
CA GLY A 394 0.65 30.21 10.23
C GLY A 394 -0.56 30.38 9.32
N PHE A 395 -1.67 30.75 9.92
CA PHE A 395 -2.95 30.97 9.24
C PHE A 395 -3.52 32.32 9.62
N THR A 396 -4.30 32.93 8.72
CA THR A 396 -4.92 34.24 8.91
C THR A 396 -6.43 34.11 9.06
N GLY A 397 -7.04 34.97 9.88
CA GLY A 397 -8.48 34.98 10.16
C GLY A 397 -8.91 34.04 11.27
N ASP A 398 -10.09 34.26 11.86
CA ASP A 398 -10.76 33.37 12.81
C ASP A 398 -11.41 32.18 12.02
N ALA A 399 -12.05 32.48 10.90
CA ALA A 399 -12.22 31.57 9.77
C ALA A 399 -11.04 31.78 8.82
N VAL A 400 -10.45 30.68 8.33
CA VAL A 400 -9.23 30.77 7.51
C VAL A 400 -9.46 31.59 6.23
N GLU A 401 -8.66 32.62 6.03
CA GLU A 401 -8.64 33.49 4.84
C GLU A 401 -7.40 33.22 3.99
N GLY A 402 -6.34 32.67 4.61
CA GLY A 402 -5.10 32.37 3.93
C GLY A 402 -4.07 31.65 4.81
N VAL A 403 -3.07 31.10 4.14
CA VAL A 403 -1.89 30.48 4.74
C VAL A 403 -0.72 31.45 4.62
N MET A 404 -0.11 31.81 5.74
CA MET A 404 1.17 32.49 5.75
C MET A 404 2.25 31.49 5.36
N VAL A 405 2.91 31.70 4.25
CA VAL A 405 3.87 30.78 3.64
C VAL A 405 5.25 31.43 3.64
N GLN A 406 6.26 30.62 3.93
CA GLN A 406 7.67 31.01 3.77
C GLN A 406 8.34 30.09 2.74
N LYS A 407 9.13 30.68 1.82
CA LYS A 407 9.88 29.92 0.83
C LYS A 407 11.04 29.17 1.47
N MET A 408 11.34 28.01 0.88
CA MET A 408 12.40 27.12 1.31
C MET A 408 13.46 26.98 0.22
N ARG A 409 14.63 26.52 0.59
CA ARG A 409 15.64 25.96 -0.32
C ARG A 409 16.08 24.59 0.18
N LEU A 410 16.62 23.77 -0.66
CA LEU A 410 17.25 22.52 -0.24
C LEU A 410 18.67 22.83 0.25
N GLY A 411 18.98 22.39 1.46
CA GLY A 411 20.33 22.44 2.02
C GLY A 411 21.27 21.42 1.37
N ALA A 412 22.51 21.37 1.84
CA ALA A 412 23.46 20.36 1.39
C ALA A 412 22.97 18.94 1.70
N PRO A 413 23.24 17.96 0.83
CA PRO A 413 22.88 16.57 1.12
C PRO A 413 23.66 16.03 2.31
N ASP A 414 22.98 15.31 3.20
CA ASP A 414 23.58 14.55 4.28
C ASP A 414 24.32 13.29 3.74
N PRO A 415 25.05 12.51 4.58
CA PRO A 415 25.75 11.31 4.14
C PRO A 415 24.85 10.24 3.48
N THR A 416 23.52 10.33 3.65
CA THR A 416 22.54 9.45 3.00
C THR A 416 22.03 10.03 1.68
N GLY A 417 22.49 11.21 1.29
CA GLY A 417 22.03 11.95 0.10
C GLY A 417 20.75 12.77 0.34
N ARG A 418 20.21 12.79 1.55
CA ARG A 418 18.99 13.53 1.88
C ARG A 418 19.28 15.01 2.09
N GLN A 419 18.55 15.86 1.40
CA GLN A 419 18.61 17.32 1.56
C GLN A 419 17.52 17.80 2.51
N MET A 420 17.93 18.49 3.58
CA MET A 420 16.98 19.11 4.51
C MET A 420 16.52 20.45 3.97
N PRO A 421 15.22 20.77 4.05
CA PRO A 421 14.72 22.07 3.64
C PRO A 421 15.14 23.14 4.65
N GLU A 422 15.63 24.28 4.15
CA GLU A 422 16.05 25.45 4.93
C GLU A 422 15.14 26.63 4.58
N LEU A 423 14.79 27.45 5.58
CA LEU A 423 13.99 28.66 5.40
C LEU A 423 14.77 29.75 4.67
N ILE A 424 14.11 30.48 3.79
CA ILE A 424 14.62 31.72 3.19
C ILE A 424 14.02 32.89 3.96
N GLU A 425 14.85 33.62 4.71
CA GLU A 425 14.41 34.79 5.50
C GLU A 425 13.83 35.87 4.59
N GLY A 426 12.76 36.54 5.05
CA GLY A 426 12.12 37.65 4.33
C GLY A 426 11.34 37.23 3.07
N SER A 427 11.11 35.93 2.85
CA SER A 427 10.38 35.40 1.70
C SER A 427 8.90 35.15 1.99
N ASP A 428 8.38 35.65 3.08
CA ASP A 428 7.01 35.43 3.54
C ASP A 428 6.00 36.01 2.54
N TYR A 429 4.92 35.27 2.29
CA TYR A 429 3.76 35.71 1.51
C TYR A 429 2.50 35.02 2.01
N ILE A 430 1.34 35.47 1.56
CA ILE A 430 0.05 34.86 1.89
C ILE A 430 -0.46 34.12 0.69
N GLU A 431 -0.87 32.86 0.91
CA GLU A 431 -1.60 32.05 -0.04
C GLU A 431 -3.08 32.03 0.39
N ASP A 432 -3.93 32.60 -0.42
CA ASP A 432 -5.37 32.67 -0.11
C ASP A 432 -6.00 31.29 0.01
N ALA A 433 -6.81 31.07 1.04
CA ALA A 433 -7.48 29.80 1.28
C ALA A 433 -8.76 29.98 2.09
N ASP A 434 -9.81 29.28 1.70
CA ASP A 434 -11.08 29.16 2.43
C ASP A 434 -11.19 27.80 3.14
N LEU A 435 -10.32 26.85 2.77
CA LEU A 435 -10.16 25.54 3.42
C LEU A 435 -8.71 25.12 3.37
N VAL A 436 -8.15 24.72 4.51
CA VAL A 436 -6.78 24.19 4.61
C VAL A 436 -6.81 22.79 5.15
N VAL A 437 -6.24 21.83 4.40
CA VAL A 437 -6.19 20.43 4.79
C VAL A 437 -4.76 20.04 5.19
N GLN A 438 -4.57 19.64 6.45
CA GLN A 438 -3.28 19.23 6.99
C GLN A 438 -3.04 17.74 6.73
N ALA A 439 -2.18 17.39 5.76
CA ALA A 439 -1.80 16.03 5.39
C ALA A 439 -0.35 15.72 5.80
N LEU A 440 -0.03 15.88 7.07
CA LEU A 440 1.33 15.82 7.63
C LEU A 440 1.76 14.43 8.12
N GLY A 441 0.90 13.43 7.92
CA GLY A 441 1.10 12.06 8.37
C GLY A 441 0.49 11.78 9.74
N PHE A 442 0.71 10.55 10.22
CA PHE A 442 0.02 10.00 11.38
C PHE A 442 1.00 9.50 12.42
N GLU A 443 0.52 9.42 13.65
CA GLU A 443 1.18 8.85 14.81
C GLU A 443 0.26 7.80 15.45
N PRO A 444 0.82 6.82 16.18
CA PRO A 444 0.01 5.88 16.95
C PRO A 444 -0.74 6.57 18.09
N GLU A 445 -1.91 6.04 18.41
CA GLU A 445 -2.60 6.37 19.64
C GLU A 445 -1.90 5.70 20.84
N ASP A 446 -1.99 6.29 22.02
CA ASP A 446 -1.40 5.74 23.25
C ASP A 446 -2.30 4.62 23.79
N LEU A 447 -2.22 3.45 23.17
CA LEU A 447 -3.08 2.30 23.51
C LEU A 447 -2.97 1.85 24.96
N PRO A 448 -1.77 1.77 25.60
CA PRO A 448 -1.68 1.44 27.02
C PRO A 448 -2.52 2.35 27.89
N LYS A 449 -2.49 3.67 27.61
CA LYS A 449 -3.26 4.65 28.35
C LYS A 449 -4.76 4.60 28.00
N LEU A 450 -5.11 4.51 26.72
CA LEU A 450 -6.51 4.47 26.26
C LEU A 450 -7.25 3.25 26.78
N TRP A 451 -6.57 2.11 26.83
CA TRP A 451 -7.16 0.84 27.27
C TRP A 451 -6.96 0.54 28.75
N GLY A 452 -6.15 1.35 29.46
CA GLY A 452 -5.81 1.10 30.86
C GLY A 452 -4.96 -0.16 31.07
N VAL A 453 -4.18 -0.56 30.07
CA VAL A 453 -3.44 -1.82 30.06
C VAL A 453 -2.02 -1.63 30.55
N ASN A 454 -1.73 -2.24 31.70
CA ASN A 454 -0.38 -2.28 32.23
C ASN A 454 0.44 -3.39 31.55
N GLY A 455 1.70 -3.08 31.22
CA GLY A 455 2.64 -4.05 30.67
C GLY A 455 2.65 -4.16 29.15
N LEU A 456 1.72 -3.54 28.42
CA LEU A 456 1.85 -3.40 26.97
C LEU A 456 2.92 -2.34 26.67
N GLU A 457 4.10 -2.80 26.25
CA GLU A 457 5.23 -1.91 25.97
C GLU A 457 5.07 -1.20 24.62
N VAL A 458 5.47 0.08 24.60
CA VAL A 458 5.52 0.89 23.37
C VAL A 458 6.95 1.38 23.13
N THR A 459 7.23 1.70 21.87
CA THR A 459 8.51 2.30 21.48
C THR A 459 8.53 3.79 21.84
N ARG A 460 9.69 4.44 21.70
CA ARG A 460 9.80 5.90 21.86
C ARG A 460 8.93 6.72 20.92
N TRP A 461 8.40 6.11 19.87
CA TRP A 461 7.50 6.73 18.90
C TRP A 461 6.02 6.43 19.17
N GLY A 462 5.72 5.70 20.24
CA GLY A 462 4.35 5.33 20.64
C GLY A 462 3.79 4.10 19.93
N THR A 463 4.52 3.49 18.98
CA THR A 463 4.09 2.23 18.35
C THR A 463 4.21 1.08 19.34
N VAL A 464 3.33 0.07 19.24
CA VAL A 464 3.43 -1.15 20.05
C VAL A 464 4.76 -1.84 19.76
N LYS A 465 5.48 -2.18 20.83
CA LYS A 465 6.74 -2.92 20.73
C LYS A 465 6.43 -4.40 20.52
N ALA A 466 6.74 -4.89 19.34
CA ALA A 466 6.52 -6.27 18.96
C ALA A 466 7.74 -6.86 18.24
N ASN A 467 7.85 -8.18 18.24
CA ASN A 467 8.82 -8.91 17.44
C ASN A 467 8.44 -8.77 15.96
N TYR A 468 9.36 -8.30 15.11
CA TYR A 468 9.09 -8.07 13.70
C TYR A 468 8.77 -9.33 12.88
N GLY A 469 9.20 -10.51 13.33
CA GLY A 469 8.96 -11.77 12.62
C GLY A 469 7.68 -12.48 13.05
N THR A 470 7.22 -12.26 14.29
CA THR A 470 6.10 -13.00 14.89
C THR A 470 4.95 -12.10 15.32
N GLY A 471 5.19 -10.81 15.47
CA GLY A 471 4.20 -9.88 16.02
C GLY A 471 3.99 -9.99 17.53
N GLU A 472 4.72 -10.87 18.25
CA GLU A 472 4.59 -11.05 19.70
C GLU A 472 4.88 -9.74 20.43
N THR A 473 4.01 -9.39 21.37
CA THR A 473 4.18 -8.21 22.22
C THR A 473 4.80 -8.56 23.57
N SER A 474 4.86 -7.61 24.48
CA SER A 474 5.26 -7.82 25.87
C SER A 474 4.24 -8.59 26.73
N LEU A 475 3.03 -8.83 26.22
CA LEU A 475 1.97 -9.56 26.89
C LEU A 475 1.81 -10.95 26.28
N ASP A 476 1.79 -11.98 27.12
CA ASP A 476 1.58 -13.35 26.67
C ASP A 476 0.23 -13.54 25.96
N GLY A 477 0.23 -14.26 24.84
CA GLY A 477 -0.94 -14.49 23.98
C GLY A 477 -1.41 -13.23 23.22
N VAL A 478 -0.67 -12.11 23.27
CA VAL A 478 -1.02 -10.86 22.61
C VAL A 478 -0.02 -10.51 21.52
N TYR A 479 -0.51 -10.29 20.33
CA TYR A 479 0.23 -9.97 19.12
C TYR A 479 -0.12 -8.58 18.59
N ALA A 480 0.72 -8.02 17.74
CA ALA A 480 0.43 -6.75 17.07
C ALA A 480 0.94 -6.77 15.62
N ALA A 481 0.19 -6.14 14.69
CA ALA A 481 0.51 -6.14 13.27
C ALA A 481 0.13 -4.83 12.58
N GLY A 482 0.81 -4.51 11.49
CA GLY A 482 0.54 -3.35 10.66
C GLY A 482 1.08 -2.04 11.25
N ASP A 483 0.41 -0.93 10.92
CA ASP A 483 0.92 0.41 11.22
C ASP A 483 1.07 0.71 12.71
N ILE A 484 0.32 0.04 13.59
CA ILE A 484 0.48 0.19 15.04
C ILE A 484 1.87 -0.28 15.53
N VAL A 485 2.54 -1.14 14.76
CA VAL A 485 3.91 -1.60 15.02
C VAL A 485 4.92 -0.82 14.18
N ARG A 486 4.65 -0.64 12.88
CA ARG A 486 5.58 -0.02 11.91
C ARG A 486 5.56 1.50 11.91
N GLY A 487 4.51 2.13 12.40
CA GLY A 487 4.13 3.48 12.03
C GLY A 487 3.41 3.49 10.66
N ALA A 488 2.92 4.66 10.23
CA ALA A 488 2.22 4.81 8.95
C ALA A 488 3.03 4.21 7.79
N SER A 489 2.46 3.22 7.10
CA SER A 489 3.15 2.43 6.08
C SER A 489 2.20 2.08 4.92
N LEU A 490 2.62 1.17 4.04
CA LEU A 490 1.83 0.72 2.90
C LEU A 490 0.89 -0.42 3.30
N VAL A 491 -0.27 -0.47 2.65
CA VAL A 491 -1.28 -1.52 2.85
C VAL A 491 -0.68 -2.92 2.68
N VAL A 492 0.19 -3.11 1.69
CA VAL A 492 0.85 -4.41 1.45
C VAL A 492 1.74 -4.87 2.61
N TRP A 493 2.34 -3.95 3.37
CA TRP A 493 3.06 -4.28 4.60
C TRP A 493 2.12 -4.70 5.72
N ALA A 494 0.98 -4.01 5.88
CA ALA A 494 -0.02 -4.41 6.86
C ALA A 494 -0.59 -5.81 6.57
N ILE A 495 -0.86 -6.14 5.30
CA ILE A 495 -1.27 -7.49 4.88
C ILE A 495 -0.20 -8.52 5.27
N ARG A 496 1.07 -8.26 4.98
CA ARG A 496 2.18 -9.12 5.36
C ARG A 496 2.23 -9.36 6.86
N ASP A 497 2.25 -8.28 7.64
CA ASP A 497 2.35 -8.37 9.09
C ASP A 497 1.18 -9.14 9.70
N GLY A 498 -0.04 -8.94 9.18
CA GLY A 498 -1.21 -9.70 9.60
C GLY A 498 -1.07 -11.20 9.30
N ARG A 499 -0.53 -11.58 8.14
CA ARG A 499 -0.26 -12.97 7.78
C ARG A 499 0.81 -13.60 8.69
N GLU A 500 1.93 -12.91 8.90
CA GLU A 500 3.02 -13.39 9.76
C GLU A 500 2.56 -13.53 11.23
N ALA A 501 1.77 -12.57 11.74
CA ALA A 501 1.19 -12.66 13.07
C ALA A 501 0.19 -13.83 13.19
N ALA A 502 -0.62 -14.10 12.16
CA ALA A 502 -1.53 -15.24 12.15
C ALA A 502 -0.77 -16.57 12.22
N GLU A 503 0.34 -16.72 11.49
CA GLU A 503 1.21 -17.91 11.55
C GLU A 503 1.80 -18.12 12.96
N ALA A 504 2.25 -17.04 13.60
CA ALA A 504 2.75 -17.09 14.97
C ALA A 504 1.65 -17.45 15.98
N ILE A 505 0.46 -16.88 15.86
CA ILE A 505 -0.71 -17.21 16.69
C ILE A 505 -1.10 -18.69 16.53
N MET A 506 -1.14 -19.22 15.30
CA MET A 506 -1.43 -20.65 15.07
C MET A 506 -0.41 -21.56 15.76
N SER A 507 0.87 -21.18 15.72
CA SER A 507 1.94 -21.90 16.40
C SER A 507 1.77 -21.86 17.93
N TYR A 508 1.44 -20.71 18.48
CA TYR A 508 1.16 -20.52 19.91
C TYR A 508 -0.01 -21.39 20.40
N LEU A 509 -1.15 -21.33 19.69
CA LEU A 509 -2.33 -22.10 20.03
C LEU A 509 -2.07 -23.62 19.99
N SER A 510 -1.30 -24.09 19.00
CA SER A 510 -0.95 -25.50 18.90
C SER A 510 -0.07 -25.97 20.06
N ASN A 511 0.87 -25.16 20.52
CA ASN A 511 1.74 -25.47 21.66
C ASN A 511 0.97 -25.46 22.98
N THR A 512 0.06 -24.50 23.18
CA THR A 512 -0.75 -24.38 24.39
C THR A 512 -1.73 -25.57 24.53
N ALA A 513 -2.33 -26.01 23.43
CA ALA A 513 -3.18 -27.19 23.41
C ALA A 513 -2.43 -28.47 23.79
N SER A 514 -1.16 -28.61 23.37
CA SER A 514 -0.33 -29.77 23.69
C SER A 514 0.00 -29.84 25.20
N VAL A 515 0.31 -28.69 25.80
CA VAL A 515 0.61 -28.61 27.26
C VAL A 515 -0.63 -28.88 28.13
N ALA A 516 -1.83 -28.50 27.66
CA ALA A 516 -3.07 -28.77 28.38
C ALA A 516 -3.54 -30.24 28.28
N ALA A 517 -3.00 -31.01 27.32
CA ALA A 517 -3.31 -32.44 27.11
C ALA A 517 -2.37 -33.39 27.87
N GLU A 518 -1.24 -32.91 28.41
CA GLU A 518 -0.33 -33.61 29.31
C GLU A 518 -0.71 -33.40 30.79
#